data_b31fe6b107b5fde39c8e8ec38f8f8f2a
#
_entry.id   b31fe6b107b5fde39c8e8ec38f8f8f2a
#
_cell.length_a   1.000
_cell.length_b   1.000
_cell.length_c   1.000
_cell.angle_alpha   90.00
_cell.angle_beta   90.00
_cell.angle_gamma   90.00
#
_symmetry.space_group_name_H-M   'P 1'
#
loop_
_entity.id
_entity.type
_entity.pdbx_description
1 polymer ?
#
loop_
_entity_poly.entity_id
_entity_poly.type
_entity_poly.pdbx_seq_one_letter_code
_entity_poly.pdbx_strand_id
1 'polypeptide(L)'
;MQLNQKAKARREQGLFVAEGRKMFLEAPENWVFQVFVSETFSQDGELMAQVEKYPYEIVKDSVFRQMCDTKTPQGILTVLKLPSWSEEEVLAGENPLVMVLEDLQDPGNAGTILRTGEGAGVSGVFLTKTCVDITNPKVIRSTMGSIYRMPFLYVEDVVSVSYTHLRAHETSAH
;
A
#
# COMPACT_ATOMS: atom_id res chain seq x y z
N MET A 1 -14.85 -8.85 6.15
CA MET A 1 -14.88 -7.49 5.56
C MET A 1 -14.58 -7.58 4.08
N GLN A 2 -15.38 -6.94 3.20
CA GLN A 2 -15.23 -7.10 1.73
C GLN A 2 -13.90 -6.58 1.19
N LEU A 3 -13.32 -5.55 1.80
CA LEU A 3 -12.05 -4.95 1.39
C LEU A 3 -10.87 -5.94 1.49
N ASN A 4 -10.90 -6.88 2.44
CA ASN A 4 -9.88 -7.92 2.55
C ASN A 4 -9.97 -8.97 1.43
N GLN A 5 -11.16 -9.21 0.91
CA GLN A 5 -11.41 -10.35 0.03
C GLN A 5 -11.50 -9.99 -1.46
N LYS A 6 -11.93 -8.77 -1.79
CA LYS A 6 -12.31 -8.41 -3.16
C LYS A 6 -11.56 -7.17 -3.66
N ALA A 7 -10.70 -7.35 -4.66
CA ALA A 7 -10.04 -6.25 -5.35
C ALA A 7 -11.04 -5.25 -5.96
N LYS A 8 -12.16 -5.76 -6.48
CA LYS A 8 -13.25 -4.92 -7.03
C LYS A 8 -13.80 -3.97 -5.96
N ALA A 9 -14.06 -4.47 -4.74
CA ALA A 9 -14.58 -3.64 -3.66
C ALA A 9 -13.57 -2.54 -3.25
N ARG A 10 -12.27 -2.84 -3.24
CA ARG A 10 -11.23 -1.84 -2.95
C ARG A 10 -11.22 -0.72 -3.99
N ARG A 11 -11.26 -1.08 -5.28
CA ARG A 11 -11.27 -0.09 -6.37
C ARG A 11 -12.54 0.75 -6.39
N GLU A 12 -13.72 0.13 -6.23
CA GLU A 12 -15.00 0.85 -6.23
C GLU A 12 -15.16 1.80 -5.05
N GLN A 13 -14.66 1.42 -3.88
CA GLN A 13 -14.73 2.26 -2.68
C GLN A 13 -13.55 3.23 -2.57
N GLY A 14 -12.49 3.04 -3.34
CA GLY A 14 -11.25 3.81 -3.21
C GLY A 14 -10.54 3.60 -1.86
N LEU A 15 -10.67 2.39 -1.28
CA LEU A 15 -10.18 2.07 0.06
C LEU A 15 -9.43 0.74 0.07
N PHE A 16 -8.46 0.62 0.95
CA PHE A 16 -7.78 -0.64 1.26
C PHE A 16 -7.56 -0.77 2.77
N VAL A 17 -7.08 -1.92 3.23
CA VAL A 17 -6.86 -2.18 4.65
C VAL A 17 -5.42 -2.55 4.93
N ALA A 18 -4.94 -2.10 6.08
CA ALA A 18 -3.66 -2.47 6.64
C ALA A 18 -3.86 -2.96 8.09
N GLU A 19 -3.31 -4.13 8.39
CA GLU A 19 -3.39 -4.75 9.71
C GLU A 19 -2.10 -4.54 10.49
N GLY A 20 -2.23 -4.26 11.78
CA GLY A 20 -1.15 -4.24 12.74
C GLY A 20 -0.67 -2.86 13.14
N ARG A 21 0.02 -2.82 14.29
CA ARG A 21 0.49 -1.60 14.96
C ARG A 21 1.43 -0.78 14.09
N LYS A 22 2.41 -1.43 13.49
CA LYS A 22 3.40 -0.76 12.63
C LYS A 22 2.71 -0.08 11.44
N MET A 23 1.81 -0.78 10.78
CA MET A 23 1.09 -0.26 9.62
C MET A 23 0.20 0.94 9.98
N PHE A 24 -0.38 0.95 11.17
CA PHE A 24 -1.11 2.10 11.68
C PHE A 24 -0.20 3.29 11.97
N LEU A 25 0.90 3.08 12.69
CA LEU A 25 1.80 4.16 13.12
C LEU A 25 2.53 4.84 11.95
N GLU A 26 2.83 4.11 10.90
CA GLU A 26 3.51 4.63 9.70
C GLU A 26 2.55 5.18 8.64
N ALA A 27 1.25 4.99 8.81
CA ALA A 27 0.26 5.44 7.84
C ALA A 27 0.26 6.97 7.69
N PRO A 28 0.27 7.52 6.45
CA PRO A 28 0.09 8.95 6.24
C PRO A 28 -1.26 9.40 6.81
N GLU A 29 -1.28 10.46 7.60
CA GLU A 29 -2.49 10.93 8.29
C GLU A 29 -3.66 11.19 7.34
N ASN A 30 -3.38 11.78 6.18
CA ASN A 30 -4.39 12.10 5.16
C ASN A 30 -4.93 10.88 4.41
N TRP A 31 -4.29 9.70 4.55
CA TRP A 31 -4.79 8.44 3.99
C TRP A 31 -5.74 7.73 4.93
N VAL A 32 -5.63 7.94 6.23
CA VAL A 32 -6.46 7.24 7.23
C VAL A 32 -7.92 7.67 7.06
N PHE A 33 -8.77 6.69 6.75
CA PHE A 33 -10.21 6.87 6.62
C PHE A 33 -10.94 6.50 7.91
N GLN A 34 -10.61 5.33 8.48
CA GLN A 34 -11.19 4.82 9.72
C GLN A 34 -10.27 3.78 10.36
N VAL A 35 -10.33 3.67 11.68
CA VAL A 35 -9.58 2.68 12.44
C VAL A 35 -10.56 1.77 13.19
N PHE A 36 -10.31 0.46 13.15
CA PHE A 36 -10.99 -0.52 13.97
C PHE A 36 -10.03 -1.09 14.99
N VAL A 37 -10.43 -1.15 16.24
CA VAL A 37 -9.65 -1.76 17.33
C VAL A 37 -10.45 -2.81 18.06
N SER A 38 -9.78 -3.85 18.54
CA SER A 38 -10.42 -4.86 19.38
C SER A 38 -10.60 -4.35 20.82
N GLU A 39 -11.54 -4.93 21.57
CA GLU A 39 -11.74 -4.61 22.98
C GLU A 39 -10.43 -4.78 23.78
N THR A 40 -9.67 -5.84 23.54
CA THR A 40 -8.38 -6.04 24.20
C THR A 40 -7.38 -4.95 23.85
N PHE A 41 -7.27 -4.55 22.57
CA PHE A 41 -6.38 -3.47 22.13
C PHE A 41 -6.75 -2.12 22.76
N SER A 42 -8.04 -1.84 22.96
CA SER A 42 -8.50 -0.57 23.52
C SER A 42 -8.03 -0.31 24.96
N GLN A 43 -7.45 -1.30 25.62
CA GLN A 43 -6.83 -1.15 26.94
C GLN A 43 -5.40 -0.59 26.87
N ASP A 44 -4.79 -0.50 25.70
CA ASP A 44 -3.49 0.11 25.46
C ASP A 44 -3.64 1.63 25.32
N GLY A 45 -3.58 2.34 26.43
CA GLY A 45 -3.87 3.78 26.48
C GLY A 45 -2.91 4.64 25.64
N GLU A 46 -1.66 4.23 25.47
CA GLU A 46 -0.67 4.97 24.66
C GLU A 46 -1.06 4.92 23.17
N LEU A 47 -1.37 3.74 22.67
CA LEU A 47 -1.80 3.57 21.28
C LEU A 47 -3.19 4.12 21.02
N MET A 48 -4.11 4.01 22.00
CA MET A 48 -5.43 4.61 21.85
C MET A 48 -5.38 6.13 21.71
N ALA A 49 -4.49 6.83 22.39
CA ALA A 49 -4.30 8.26 22.22
C ALA A 49 -3.93 8.66 20.77
N GLN A 50 -3.27 7.76 20.01
CA GLN A 50 -3.03 7.96 18.59
C GLN A 50 -4.27 7.62 17.74
N VAL A 51 -4.99 6.57 18.10
CA VAL A 51 -6.20 6.12 17.39
C VAL A 51 -7.31 7.18 17.48
N GLU A 52 -7.47 7.83 18.61
CA GLU A 52 -8.50 8.87 18.88
C GLU A 52 -8.37 10.12 18.00
N LYS A 53 -7.24 10.29 17.30
CA LYS A 53 -7.06 11.35 16.30
C LYS A 53 -7.88 11.12 15.02
N TYR A 54 -8.41 9.91 14.83
CA TYR A 54 -9.12 9.48 13.63
C TYR A 54 -10.53 8.98 13.99
N PRO A 55 -11.43 8.88 13.01
CA PRO A 55 -12.66 8.12 13.19
C PRO A 55 -12.32 6.67 13.55
N TYR A 56 -12.83 6.16 14.67
CA TYR A 56 -12.54 4.80 15.10
C TYR A 56 -13.76 4.09 15.68
N GLU A 57 -13.69 2.77 15.70
CA GLU A 57 -14.68 1.90 16.35
C GLU A 57 -13.97 0.82 17.17
N ILE A 58 -14.48 0.58 18.38
CA ILE A 58 -14.09 -0.55 19.21
C ILE A 58 -15.06 -1.69 18.92
N VAL A 59 -14.53 -2.84 18.54
CA VAL A 59 -15.32 -4.04 18.25
C VAL A 59 -14.90 -5.20 19.14
N LYS A 60 -15.83 -6.12 19.40
CA LYS A 60 -15.55 -7.35 20.18
C LYS A 60 -14.39 -8.11 19.55
N ASP A 61 -13.52 -8.71 20.37
CA ASP A 61 -12.36 -9.47 19.90
C ASP A 61 -12.73 -10.58 18.91
N SER A 62 -13.89 -11.22 19.09
CA SER A 62 -14.39 -12.25 18.18
C SER A 62 -14.75 -11.68 16.80
N VAL A 63 -15.34 -10.49 16.75
CA VAL A 63 -15.68 -9.78 15.52
C VAL A 63 -14.40 -9.30 14.83
N PHE A 64 -13.49 -8.71 15.61
CA PHE A 64 -12.21 -8.21 15.09
C PHE A 64 -11.43 -9.32 14.36
N ARG A 65 -11.35 -10.53 14.95
CA ARG A 65 -10.71 -11.70 14.31
C ARG A 65 -11.33 -12.07 12.97
N GLN A 66 -12.65 -11.92 12.81
CA GLN A 66 -13.33 -12.18 11.53
C GLN A 66 -13.09 -11.08 10.48
N MET A 67 -12.74 -9.87 10.92
CA MET A 67 -12.40 -8.76 10.03
C MET A 67 -10.99 -8.90 9.44
N CYS A 68 -10.09 -9.61 10.11
CA CYS A 68 -8.68 -9.73 9.75
C CYS A 68 -8.39 -10.88 8.79
N ASP A 69 -7.31 -10.75 8.00
CA ASP A 69 -6.76 -11.80 7.15
C ASP A 69 -5.72 -12.65 7.91
N THR A 70 -5.10 -12.09 8.95
CA THR A 70 -4.09 -12.78 9.76
C THR A 70 -4.70 -13.73 10.79
N LYS A 71 -4.02 -14.84 11.07
CA LYS A 71 -4.44 -15.81 12.10
C LYS A 71 -4.31 -15.27 13.52
N THR A 72 -3.32 -14.39 13.74
CA THR A 72 -3.02 -13.78 15.04
C THR A 72 -2.99 -12.26 14.90
N PRO A 73 -4.17 -11.61 14.79
CA PRO A 73 -4.24 -10.18 14.61
C PRO A 73 -3.77 -9.41 15.85
N GLN A 74 -3.13 -8.27 15.63
CA GLN A 74 -2.58 -7.42 16.69
C GLN A 74 -3.61 -6.48 17.34
N GLY A 75 -4.88 -6.62 16.99
CA GLY A 75 -5.98 -5.84 17.58
C GLY A 75 -6.23 -4.46 16.96
N ILE A 76 -5.51 -4.09 15.91
CA ILE A 76 -5.73 -2.85 15.16
C ILE A 76 -5.74 -3.10 13.66
N LEU A 77 -6.73 -2.51 12.98
CA LEU A 77 -6.92 -2.55 11.54
C LEU A 77 -7.24 -1.14 11.05
N THR A 78 -6.48 -0.65 10.10
CA THR A 78 -6.64 0.68 9.52
C THR A 78 -7.24 0.59 8.13
N VAL A 79 -8.32 1.30 7.89
CA VAL A 79 -8.87 1.52 6.55
C VAL A 79 -8.26 2.79 6.00
N LEU A 80 -7.70 2.70 4.80
CA LEU A 80 -6.93 3.75 4.17
C LEU A 80 -7.52 4.08 2.80
N LYS A 81 -7.43 5.33 2.40
CA LYS A 81 -7.75 5.78 1.04
C LYS A 81 -6.68 5.26 0.08
N LEU A 82 -7.10 4.80 -1.09
CA LEU A 82 -6.17 4.44 -2.16
C LEU A 82 -5.38 5.68 -2.59
N PRO A 83 -4.05 5.60 -2.66
CA PRO A 83 -3.26 6.68 -3.23
C PRO A 83 -3.52 6.79 -4.73
N SER A 84 -3.45 7.99 -5.25
CA SER A 84 -3.46 8.27 -6.68
C SER A 84 -2.13 8.91 -7.04
N TRP A 85 -1.20 8.09 -7.53
CA TRP A 85 0.10 8.54 -7.98
C TRP A 85 0.06 8.94 -9.45
N SER A 86 0.72 10.04 -9.80
CA SER A 86 0.95 10.42 -11.18
C SER A 86 2.25 9.79 -11.70
N GLU A 87 2.40 9.77 -13.02
CA GLU A 87 3.63 9.31 -13.66
C GLU A 87 4.84 10.18 -13.28
N GLU A 88 4.63 11.48 -13.15
CA GLU A 88 5.64 12.44 -12.69
C GLU A 88 6.14 12.14 -11.28
N GLU A 89 5.25 11.69 -10.38
CA GLU A 89 5.63 11.28 -9.03
C GLU A 89 6.42 9.97 -9.02
N VAL A 90 6.08 9.02 -9.90
CA VAL A 90 6.85 7.76 -10.06
C VAL A 90 8.25 8.03 -10.61
N LEU A 91 8.39 9.03 -11.48
CA LEU A 91 9.64 9.44 -12.12
C LEU A 91 10.35 10.60 -11.40
N ALA A 92 9.94 10.92 -10.17
CA ALA A 92 10.48 12.06 -9.44
C ALA A 92 11.98 11.91 -9.13
N GLY A 93 12.72 13.05 -9.21
CA GLY A 93 14.15 13.15 -8.91
C GLY A 93 15.00 13.49 -10.13
N GLU A 94 16.24 13.91 -9.89
CA GLU A 94 17.18 14.24 -10.97
C GLU A 94 17.65 13.01 -11.77
N ASN A 95 17.77 11.87 -11.09
CA ASN A 95 18.17 10.58 -11.69
C ASN A 95 17.26 9.48 -11.15
N PRO A 96 16.00 9.39 -11.61
CA PRO A 96 15.06 8.42 -11.08
C PRO A 96 15.47 6.98 -11.40
N LEU A 97 15.57 6.15 -10.37
CA LEU A 97 15.70 4.71 -10.51
C LEU A 97 14.29 4.11 -10.46
N VAL A 98 13.81 3.63 -11.58
CA VAL A 98 12.45 3.12 -11.72
C VAL A 98 12.45 1.61 -11.83
N MET A 99 11.57 0.97 -11.11
CA MET A 99 11.34 -0.47 -11.19
C MET A 99 10.10 -0.76 -12.04
N VAL A 100 10.21 -1.77 -12.88
CA VAL A 100 9.10 -2.26 -13.72
C VAL A 100 8.79 -3.70 -13.35
N LEU A 101 7.54 -3.97 -13.02
CA LEU A 101 7.04 -5.30 -12.68
C LEU A 101 6.04 -5.75 -13.75
N GLU A 102 6.33 -6.86 -14.38
CA GLU A 102 5.50 -7.45 -15.42
C GLU A 102 5.04 -8.85 -14.97
N ASP A 103 3.74 -9.12 -15.09
CA ASP A 103 3.10 -10.40 -14.78
C ASP A 103 3.42 -10.98 -13.38
N LEU A 104 3.77 -10.15 -12.42
CA LEU A 104 4.06 -10.59 -11.06
C LEU A 104 2.77 -10.98 -10.32
N GLN A 105 2.59 -12.28 -10.04
CA GLN A 105 1.35 -12.83 -9.46
C GLN A 105 1.43 -13.12 -7.95
N ASP A 106 2.62 -13.40 -7.42
CA ASP A 106 2.76 -13.78 -6.01
C ASP A 106 2.70 -12.55 -5.07
N PRO A 107 1.74 -12.52 -4.13
CA PRO A 107 1.58 -11.38 -3.24
C PRO A 107 2.75 -11.17 -2.28
N GLY A 108 3.39 -12.24 -1.83
CA GLY A 108 4.54 -12.16 -0.92
C GLY A 108 5.75 -11.57 -1.61
N ASN A 109 6.02 -12.02 -2.86
CA ASN A 109 7.10 -11.49 -3.68
C ASN A 109 6.86 -10.02 -4.03
N ALA A 110 5.63 -9.64 -4.40
CA ALA A 110 5.31 -8.26 -4.72
C ALA A 110 5.63 -7.31 -3.56
N GLY A 111 5.18 -7.61 -2.36
CA GLY A 111 5.47 -6.78 -1.19
C GLY A 111 6.96 -6.77 -0.81
N THR A 112 7.65 -7.90 -0.94
CA THR A 112 9.10 -8.00 -0.68
C THR A 112 9.90 -7.19 -1.69
N ILE A 113 9.53 -7.24 -2.97
CA ILE A 113 10.18 -6.47 -4.04
C ILE A 113 10.01 -4.97 -3.80
N LEU A 114 8.80 -4.51 -3.46
CA LEU A 114 8.56 -3.11 -3.12
C LEU A 114 9.43 -2.63 -1.94
N ARG A 115 9.48 -3.42 -0.87
CA ARG A 115 10.30 -3.11 0.29
C ARG A 115 11.79 -3.08 -0.04
N THR A 116 12.27 -4.02 -0.84
CA THR A 116 13.68 -4.08 -1.27
C THR A 116 13.99 -2.91 -2.20
N GLY A 117 13.09 -2.58 -3.11
CA GLY A 117 13.22 -1.44 -4.01
C GLY A 117 13.32 -0.11 -3.25
N GLU A 118 12.48 0.10 -2.24
CA GLU A 118 12.60 1.28 -1.36
C GLU A 118 13.99 1.34 -0.71
N GLY A 119 14.46 0.23 -0.13
CA GLY A 119 15.77 0.16 0.49
C GLY A 119 16.93 0.37 -0.49
N ALA A 120 16.74 0.09 -1.77
CA ALA A 120 17.72 0.31 -2.84
C ALA A 120 17.64 1.71 -3.48
N GLY A 121 16.73 2.57 -3.01
CA GLY A 121 16.57 3.92 -3.53
C GLY A 121 15.75 4.02 -4.82
N VAL A 122 14.89 3.04 -5.10
CA VAL A 122 13.93 3.10 -6.20
C VAL A 122 12.96 4.27 -5.98
N SER A 123 12.82 5.13 -6.99
CA SER A 123 11.97 6.32 -6.96
C SER A 123 10.49 5.98 -7.10
N GLY A 124 10.18 4.96 -7.87
CA GLY A 124 8.81 4.53 -8.11
C GLY A 124 8.72 3.24 -8.92
N VAL A 125 7.51 2.72 -9.05
CA VAL A 125 7.26 1.41 -9.65
C VAL A 125 6.14 1.50 -10.69
N PHE A 126 6.40 0.97 -11.88
CA PHE A 126 5.36 0.66 -12.85
C PHE A 126 5.00 -0.83 -12.77
N LEU A 127 3.71 -1.11 -12.82
CA LEU A 127 3.18 -2.48 -12.83
C LEU A 127 2.28 -2.67 -14.05
N THR A 128 2.41 -3.81 -14.74
CA THR A 128 1.40 -4.16 -15.73
C THR A 128 0.07 -4.51 -15.03
N LYS A 129 -1.05 -4.31 -15.74
CA LYS A 129 -2.39 -4.65 -15.22
C LYS A 129 -2.58 -6.12 -14.90
N THR A 130 -1.71 -6.97 -15.41
CA THR A 130 -1.64 -8.40 -15.13
C THR A 130 -0.99 -8.73 -13.79
N CYS A 131 -0.29 -7.78 -13.16
CA CYS A 131 0.28 -7.97 -11.83
C CYS A 131 -0.80 -8.12 -10.76
N VAL A 132 -0.42 -8.77 -9.66
CA VAL A 132 -1.23 -8.84 -8.44
C VAL A 132 -1.63 -7.46 -7.96
N ASP A 133 -2.83 -7.34 -7.43
CA ASP A 133 -3.29 -6.08 -6.82
C ASP A 133 -2.40 -5.72 -5.61
N ILE A 134 -1.68 -4.61 -5.74
CA ILE A 134 -0.73 -4.14 -4.72
C ILE A 134 -1.42 -3.83 -3.39
N THR A 135 -2.71 -3.53 -3.41
CA THR A 135 -3.53 -3.28 -2.23
C THR A 135 -4.17 -4.54 -1.64
N ASN A 136 -3.84 -5.72 -2.17
CA ASN A 136 -4.18 -6.99 -1.55
C ASN A 136 -3.57 -7.05 -0.13
N PRO A 137 -4.32 -7.45 0.91
CA PRO A 137 -3.83 -7.48 2.29
C PRO A 137 -2.52 -8.25 2.50
N LYS A 138 -2.30 -9.32 1.73
CA LYS A 138 -1.05 -10.08 1.78
C LYS A 138 0.14 -9.29 1.23
N VAL A 139 -0.07 -8.51 0.14
CA VAL A 139 0.94 -7.60 -0.39
C VAL A 139 1.23 -6.51 0.63
N ILE A 140 0.19 -5.82 1.10
CA ILE A 140 0.30 -4.73 2.08
C ILE A 140 1.14 -5.16 3.28
N ARG A 141 0.85 -6.33 3.85
CA ARG A 141 1.61 -6.88 4.98
C ARG A 141 3.08 -7.11 4.63
N SER A 142 3.36 -7.66 3.44
CA SER A 142 4.73 -7.95 3.00
C SER A 142 5.55 -6.70 2.72
N THR A 143 4.91 -5.56 2.43
CA THR A 143 5.60 -4.28 2.21
C THR A 143 6.23 -3.72 3.48
N MET A 144 5.76 -4.11 4.67
CA MET A 144 6.23 -3.61 5.96
C MET A 144 6.22 -2.07 6.05
N GLY A 145 5.27 -1.40 5.39
CA GLY A 145 5.11 0.05 5.35
C GLY A 145 5.66 0.75 4.11
N SER A 146 6.45 0.08 3.26
CA SER A 146 6.97 0.71 2.03
C SER A 146 5.87 1.16 1.06
N ILE A 147 4.67 0.56 1.14
CA ILE A 147 3.51 1.01 0.35
C ILE A 147 3.17 2.49 0.57
N TYR A 148 3.47 3.03 1.71
CA TYR A 148 3.19 4.43 2.04
C TYR A 148 4.17 5.43 1.42
N ARG A 149 5.34 4.97 1.01
CA ARG A 149 6.47 5.80 0.56
C ARG A 149 6.88 5.53 -0.89
N MET A 150 6.44 4.42 -1.47
CA MET A 150 6.80 4.01 -2.82
C MET A 150 5.67 4.40 -3.80
N PRO A 151 5.84 5.43 -4.63
CA PRO A 151 4.92 5.72 -5.72
C PRO A 151 4.80 4.55 -6.67
N PHE A 152 3.58 4.22 -7.09
CA PHE A 152 3.33 3.16 -8.05
C PHE A 152 2.22 3.51 -9.03
N LEU A 153 2.31 2.99 -10.25
CA LEU A 153 1.30 3.20 -11.28
C LEU A 153 1.11 1.91 -12.09
N TYR A 154 -0.16 1.57 -12.33
CA TYR A 154 -0.51 0.50 -13.27
C TYR A 154 -0.54 1.02 -14.70
N VAL A 155 0.14 0.31 -15.59
CA VAL A 155 0.24 0.62 -17.02
C VAL A 155 -0.27 -0.54 -17.86
N GLU A 156 -0.74 -0.23 -19.08
CA GLU A 156 -1.19 -1.27 -20.02
C GLU A 156 0.01 -2.06 -20.56
N ASP A 157 1.07 -1.35 -20.88
CA ASP A 157 2.24 -1.90 -21.56
C ASP A 157 3.50 -1.17 -21.09
N VAL A 158 4.53 -1.95 -20.78
CA VAL A 158 5.86 -1.47 -20.36
C VAL A 158 6.55 -0.72 -21.47
N VAL A 159 6.34 -1.11 -22.73
CA VAL A 159 6.97 -0.49 -23.90
C VAL A 159 6.51 0.95 -24.06
N SER A 160 5.24 1.26 -23.77
CA SER A 160 4.72 2.63 -23.84
C SER A 160 5.42 3.58 -22.87
N VAL A 161 5.68 3.12 -21.65
CA VAL A 161 6.44 3.88 -20.61
C VAL A 161 7.88 4.14 -21.07
N SER A 162 8.53 3.10 -21.59
CA SER A 162 9.92 3.17 -22.08
C SER A 162 10.07 4.18 -23.25
N TYR A 163 9.12 4.19 -24.19
CA TYR A 163 9.19 5.09 -25.36
C TYR A 163 8.91 6.56 -25.00
N THR A 164 8.03 6.82 -24.07
CA THR A 164 7.57 8.19 -23.77
C THR A 164 8.57 8.95 -22.88
N HIS A 165 9.26 8.27 -21.97
CA HIS A 165 10.04 8.93 -20.91
C HIS A 165 11.54 8.63 -20.92
N LEU A 166 11.98 7.40 -21.23
CA LEU A 166 13.39 7.06 -21.22
C LEU A 166 14.16 7.64 -22.43
N ARG A 167 13.50 7.85 -23.57
CA ARG A 167 14.10 8.49 -24.74
C ARG A 167 14.16 10.01 -24.69
N ALA A 168 13.31 10.67 -23.90
CA ALA A 168 13.33 12.11 -23.78
C ALA A 168 14.60 12.64 -23.11
N HIS A 169 15.30 11.82 -22.33
CA HIS A 169 16.56 12.17 -21.68
C HIS A 169 17.81 11.88 -22.53
N GLU A 170 17.71 11.07 -23.59
CA GLU A 170 18.85 10.78 -24.48
C GLU A 170 19.08 11.82 -25.57
N THR A 171 18.16 12.77 -25.79
CA THR A 171 18.26 13.76 -26.89
C THR A 171 18.90 15.09 -26.51
N SER A 172 19.41 15.27 -25.29
CA SER A 172 20.05 16.51 -24.86
C SER A 172 21.59 16.45 -24.77
N ALA A 173 22.21 15.43 -25.35
CA ALA A 173 23.68 15.32 -25.47
C ALA A 173 24.13 15.44 -26.93
N HIS A 174 24.07 16.66 -27.48
CA HIS A 174 24.89 17.08 -28.64
C HIS A 174 25.15 18.57 -28.54
#